data_ddb51e42b733a24c123849df6af76ebd
#
_entry.id   ddb51e42b733a24c123849df6af76ebd
#
_cell.length_a   1.000
_cell.length_b   1.000
_cell.length_c   1.000
_cell.angle_alpha   90.00
_cell.angle_beta   90.00
_cell.angle_gamma   90.00
#
_symmetry.space_group_name_H-M   'P 1'
#
loop_
_entity.id
_entity.type
_entity.pdbx_description
1 polymer ?
#
loop_
_entity_poly.entity_id
_entity_poly.type
_entity_poly.pdbx_seq_one_letter_code
_entity_poly.pdbx_strand_id
1 'polypeptide(L)'
;MLMEFTFENFKCYRDETTLNMTAASLSEHSDSLIAVNGTDKMLPVAAIYGPNGGGKSSVLQAFECLAHTVVYPFILMRCKGGELRPVDARPYLYDAGSREGPTSFKILFQVGDYSYRYILAVSQGNVSEEYLHRRKSGRGATAMLFEREGGSIKLGASLNRRGVSTNIDEMMPYLSYLAINHDFEAIEEARVEAIGAKRMQGVAANLAARME
;
A
#
# COMPACT_ATOMS: atom_id res chain seq x y z
N MET A 1 10.50 -6.02 0.53
CA MET A 1 10.39 -6.32 1.97
C MET A 1 9.66 -5.22 2.67
N LEU A 2 8.60 -5.53 3.44
CA LEU A 2 7.84 -4.55 4.22
C LEU A 2 8.72 -3.97 5.35
N MET A 3 8.74 -2.65 5.48
CA MET A 3 9.41 -1.93 6.56
C MET A 3 8.40 -1.33 7.54
N GLU A 4 7.34 -0.71 7.01
CA GLU A 4 6.31 -0.05 7.80
C GLU A 4 4.98 -0.09 7.07
N PHE A 5 3.90 -0.30 7.81
CA PHE A 5 2.54 -0.16 7.33
C PHE A 5 1.75 0.70 8.31
N THR A 6 1.21 1.79 7.82
CA THR A 6 0.41 2.73 8.59
C THR A 6 -0.95 2.88 7.95
N PHE A 7 -1.99 2.96 8.76
CA PHE A 7 -3.35 3.25 8.31
C PHE A 7 -4.09 4.13 9.32
N GLU A 8 -5.09 4.84 8.85
CA GLU A 8 -5.89 5.77 9.62
C GLU A 8 -7.34 5.74 9.15
N ASN A 9 -8.25 6.03 10.08
CA ASN A 9 -9.68 6.08 9.81
C ASN A 9 -10.20 4.80 9.13
N PHE A 10 -9.91 3.63 9.73
CA PHE A 10 -10.32 2.34 9.20
C PHE A 10 -10.96 1.46 10.26
N LYS A 11 -12.22 1.09 10.08
CA LYS A 11 -13.02 0.20 10.95
C LYS A 11 -13.03 0.68 12.42
N CYS A 12 -12.33 -0.02 13.33
CA CYS A 12 -12.24 0.34 14.74
C CYS A 12 -11.08 1.27 15.07
N TYR A 13 -10.26 1.65 14.11
CA TYR A 13 -9.15 2.57 14.26
C TYR A 13 -9.51 3.95 13.72
N ARG A 14 -9.58 4.92 14.61
CA ARG A 14 -9.80 6.32 14.25
C ARG A 14 -8.49 6.99 13.87
N ASP A 15 -7.53 6.87 14.77
CA ASP A 15 -6.25 7.57 14.70
C ASP A 15 -5.21 6.74 13.91
N GLU A 16 -4.17 7.40 13.45
CA GLU A 16 -3.07 6.77 12.73
C GLU A 16 -2.45 5.64 13.55
N THR A 17 -2.37 4.47 12.96
CA THR A 17 -1.84 3.26 13.57
C THR A 17 -0.79 2.64 12.69
N THR A 18 0.38 2.36 13.25
CA THR A 18 1.55 1.89 12.52
C THR A 18 2.00 0.51 12.98
N LEU A 19 2.17 -0.42 12.02
CA LEU A 19 2.92 -1.64 12.18
C LEU A 19 4.34 -1.40 11.66
N ASN A 20 5.31 -1.33 12.58
CA ASN A 20 6.71 -1.12 12.24
C ASN A 20 7.48 -2.45 12.34
N MET A 21 8.16 -2.83 11.26
CA MET A 21 8.96 -4.04 11.16
C MET A 21 10.45 -3.80 11.41
N THR A 22 10.85 -2.57 11.77
CA THR A 22 12.24 -2.26 12.14
C THR A 22 12.59 -2.95 13.46
N ALA A 23 13.71 -3.65 13.49
CA ALA A 23 14.19 -4.31 14.69
C ALA A 23 14.63 -3.27 15.73
N ALA A 24 14.29 -3.52 17.00
CA ALA A 24 14.86 -2.74 18.10
C ALA A 24 16.38 -2.98 18.22
N SER A 25 17.10 -2.01 18.77
CA SER A 25 18.57 -2.11 19.01
C SER A 25 18.88 -3.05 20.17
N LEU A 26 18.56 -4.36 20.00
CA LEU A 26 18.87 -5.41 20.94
C LEU A 26 20.02 -6.26 20.39
N SER A 27 20.92 -6.71 21.29
CA SER A 27 22.02 -7.60 20.92
C SER A 27 21.59 -9.07 20.77
N GLU A 28 20.49 -9.43 21.41
CA GLU A 28 19.94 -10.79 21.37
C GLU A 28 19.25 -11.09 20.04
N HIS A 29 19.37 -12.34 19.58
CA HIS A 29 18.71 -12.84 18.37
C HIS A 29 19.02 -12.07 17.06
N SER A 30 20.19 -11.44 16.99
CA SER A 30 20.61 -10.65 15.79
C SER A 30 20.65 -11.51 14.52
N ASP A 31 20.86 -12.83 14.65
CA ASP A 31 20.95 -13.78 13.54
C ASP A 31 19.57 -14.07 12.89
N SER A 32 18.50 -13.79 13.63
CA SER A 32 17.12 -13.96 13.14
C SER A 32 16.62 -12.74 12.35
N LEU A 33 17.38 -11.64 12.32
CA LEU A 33 17.00 -10.40 11.65
C LEU A 33 17.43 -10.41 10.19
N ILE A 34 16.65 -9.74 9.37
CA ILE A 34 16.96 -9.54 7.95
C ILE A 34 17.70 -8.22 7.80
N ALA A 35 18.94 -8.29 7.32
CA ALA A 35 19.70 -7.09 7.01
C ALA A 35 19.14 -6.42 5.74
N VAL A 36 18.90 -5.11 5.83
CA VAL A 36 18.44 -4.27 4.74
C VAL A 36 19.43 -3.11 4.61
N ASN A 37 19.97 -2.88 3.42
CA ASN A 37 20.88 -1.78 3.11
C ASN A 37 22.15 -1.69 4.00
N GLY A 38 22.60 -2.80 4.55
CA GLY A 38 23.84 -2.89 5.32
C GLY A 38 23.78 -2.37 6.76
N THR A 39 22.82 -1.52 7.10
CA THR A 39 22.71 -0.92 8.44
C THR A 39 21.38 -1.25 9.13
N ASP A 40 20.30 -1.27 8.36
CA ASP A 40 18.97 -1.46 8.91
C ASP A 40 18.66 -2.95 9.05
N LYS A 41 18.12 -3.33 10.19
CA LYS A 41 17.69 -4.70 10.49
C LYS A 41 16.18 -4.74 10.64
N MET A 42 15.54 -5.70 9.98
CA MET A 42 14.10 -5.86 9.96
C MET A 42 13.67 -7.18 10.59
N LEU A 43 12.50 -7.17 11.22
CA LEU A 43 11.86 -8.36 11.75
C LEU A 43 11.30 -9.20 10.58
N PRO A 44 11.56 -10.52 10.54
CA PRO A 44 10.95 -11.40 9.53
C PRO A 44 9.47 -11.65 9.78
N VAL A 45 9.02 -11.50 11.03
CA VAL A 45 7.65 -11.76 11.47
C VAL A 45 7.27 -10.85 12.62
N ALA A 46 6.01 -10.47 12.68
CA ALA A 46 5.41 -9.77 13.82
C ALA A 46 4.14 -10.51 14.26
N ALA A 47 3.91 -10.57 15.56
CA ALA A 47 2.73 -11.17 16.16
C ALA A 47 1.91 -10.11 16.89
N ILE A 48 0.60 -10.07 16.62
CA ILE A 48 -0.31 -9.11 17.24
C ILE A 48 -1.16 -9.82 18.28
N TYR A 49 -1.00 -9.42 19.54
CA TYR A 49 -1.74 -9.95 20.68
C TYR A 49 -2.73 -8.92 21.24
N GLY A 50 -3.76 -9.39 21.90
CA GLY A 50 -4.73 -8.54 22.59
C GLY A 50 -6.07 -9.25 22.82
N PRO A 51 -7.01 -8.60 23.54
CA PRO A 51 -8.33 -9.16 23.85
C PRO A 51 -9.18 -9.35 22.60
N ASN A 52 -10.22 -10.19 22.70
CA ASN A 52 -11.22 -10.31 21.65
C ASN A 52 -11.94 -8.97 21.46
N GLY A 53 -12.19 -8.59 20.21
CA GLY A 53 -12.74 -7.27 19.89
C GLY A 53 -11.70 -6.13 19.84
N GLY A 54 -10.43 -6.36 20.23
CA GLY A 54 -9.38 -5.34 20.26
C GLY A 54 -8.79 -4.91 18.89
N GLY A 55 -9.45 -5.23 17.80
CA GLY A 55 -9.05 -4.71 16.47
C GLY A 55 -7.94 -5.49 15.74
N LYS A 56 -7.40 -6.59 16.31
CA LYS A 56 -6.29 -7.35 15.70
C LYS A 56 -6.52 -7.71 14.22
N SER A 57 -7.71 -8.23 13.91
CA SER A 57 -8.08 -8.58 12.54
C SER A 57 -8.23 -7.37 11.63
N SER A 58 -8.55 -6.19 12.16
CA SER A 58 -8.68 -4.97 11.37
C SER A 58 -7.35 -4.49 10.82
N VAL A 59 -6.22 -4.79 11.49
CA VAL A 59 -4.88 -4.51 10.95
C VAL A 59 -4.63 -5.32 9.68
N LEU A 60 -4.94 -6.63 9.68
CA LEU A 60 -4.82 -7.48 8.49
C LEU A 60 -5.80 -7.06 7.40
N GLN A 61 -7.03 -6.68 7.78
CA GLN A 61 -8.03 -6.20 6.84
C GLN A 61 -7.67 -4.85 6.21
N ALA A 62 -6.89 -4.00 6.89
CA ALA A 62 -6.36 -2.77 6.30
C ALA A 62 -5.34 -3.10 5.20
N PHE A 63 -4.47 -4.09 5.42
CA PHE A 63 -3.59 -4.61 4.38
C PHE A 63 -4.35 -5.20 3.20
N GLU A 64 -5.35 -6.04 3.50
CA GLU A 64 -6.21 -6.65 2.47
C GLU A 64 -6.91 -5.57 1.63
N CYS A 65 -7.41 -4.51 2.28
CA CYS A 65 -8.07 -3.41 1.59
C CYS A 65 -7.11 -2.69 0.63
N LEU A 66 -5.91 -2.32 1.10
CA LEU A 66 -4.89 -1.71 0.25
C LEU A 66 -4.52 -2.62 -0.93
N ALA A 67 -4.18 -3.89 -0.65
CA ALA A 67 -3.79 -4.86 -1.67
C ALA A 67 -4.91 -5.08 -2.70
N HIS A 68 -6.14 -5.27 -2.23
CA HIS A 68 -7.30 -5.44 -3.11
C HIS A 68 -7.52 -4.22 -4.00
N THR A 69 -7.42 -3.01 -3.45
CA THR A 69 -7.60 -1.77 -4.21
C THR A 69 -6.60 -1.67 -5.36
N VAL A 70 -5.34 -2.04 -5.14
CA VAL A 70 -4.31 -2.01 -6.18
C VAL A 70 -4.44 -3.17 -7.18
N VAL A 71 -4.90 -4.36 -6.74
CA VAL A 71 -4.98 -5.57 -7.60
C VAL A 71 -6.25 -5.63 -8.41
N TYR A 72 -7.36 -5.16 -7.86
CA TYR A 72 -8.70 -5.32 -8.45
C TYR A 72 -8.78 -4.85 -9.91
N PRO A 73 -8.20 -3.69 -10.32
CA PRO A 73 -8.19 -3.29 -11.72
C PRO A 73 -7.56 -4.30 -12.68
N PHE A 74 -6.50 -5.02 -12.24
CA PHE A 74 -5.88 -6.08 -13.06
C PHE A 74 -6.80 -7.30 -13.25
N ILE A 75 -7.55 -7.65 -12.20
CA ILE A 75 -8.53 -8.74 -12.28
C ILE A 75 -9.62 -8.38 -13.28
N LEU A 76 -10.13 -7.15 -13.21
CA LEU A 76 -11.16 -6.66 -14.12
C LEU A 76 -10.75 -6.68 -15.58
N MET A 77 -9.53 -6.33 -15.90
CA MET A 77 -9.03 -6.36 -17.27
C MET A 77 -9.05 -7.75 -17.89
N ARG A 78 -8.98 -8.80 -17.07
CA ARG A 78 -9.06 -10.20 -17.51
C ARG A 78 -10.51 -10.69 -17.64
N CYS A 79 -11.47 -9.98 -17.02
CA CYS A 79 -12.89 -10.32 -17.06
C CYS A 79 -13.57 -9.49 -18.14
N LYS A 80 -14.18 -10.15 -19.14
CA LYS A 80 -14.97 -9.45 -20.16
C LYS A 80 -16.17 -8.76 -19.51
N GLY A 81 -16.24 -7.42 -19.59
CA GLY A 81 -17.37 -6.61 -19.08
C GLY A 81 -17.29 -6.28 -17.61
N GLY A 82 -16.13 -6.39 -16.97
CA GLY A 82 -15.95 -5.90 -15.59
C GLY A 82 -15.94 -4.38 -15.52
N GLU A 83 -16.68 -3.81 -14.57
CA GLU A 83 -16.68 -2.38 -14.27
C GLU A 83 -15.93 -2.11 -12.98
N LEU A 84 -15.20 -0.99 -12.92
CA LEU A 84 -14.61 -0.51 -11.68
C LEU A 84 -15.72 -0.30 -10.63
N ARG A 85 -15.42 -0.64 -9.40
CA ARG A 85 -16.32 -0.46 -8.26
C ARG A 85 -15.68 0.47 -7.25
N PRO A 86 -16.49 1.23 -6.51
CA PRO A 86 -16.01 2.03 -5.39
C PRO A 86 -15.17 1.19 -4.43
N VAL A 87 -14.10 1.76 -3.94
CA VAL A 87 -13.22 1.10 -2.95
C VAL A 87 -13.97 0.95 -1.63
N ASP A 88 -14.10 -0.28 -1.11
CA ASP A 88 -14.74 -0.58 0.19
C ASP A 88 -13.76 -0.32 1.35
N ALA A 89 -13.29 0.91 1.48
CA ALA A 89 -12.54 1.35 2.65
C ALA A 89 -13.53 1.86 3.71
N ARG A 90 -13.79 1.03 4.74
CA ARG A 90 -14.79 1.34 5.78
C ARG A 90 -14.20 2.27 6.82
N PRO A 91 -14.64 3.56 6.91
CA PRO A 91 -14.13 4.50 7.89
C PRO A 91 -14.57 4.14 9.32
N TYR A 92 -13.97 4.81 10.29
CA TYR A 92 -14.40 4.75 11.69
C TYR A 92 -15.78 5.42 11.86
N LEU A 93 -16.77 4.66 12.34
CA LEU A 93 -18.17 5.09 12.30
C LEU A 93 -18.66 5.83 13.55
N TYR A 94 -17.86 5.87 14.62
CA TYR A 94 -18.30 6.43 15.91
C TYR A 94 -18.02 7.92 16.05
N ASP A 95 -17.46 8.56 15.02
CA ASP A 95 -17.19 9.99 14.94
C ASP A 95 -17.69 10.55 13.60
N ALA A 96 -18.38 11.71 13.63
CA ALA A 96 -18.96 12.30 12.45
C ALA A 96 -17.90 12.75 11.43
N GLY A 97 -16.81 13.36 11.89
CA GLY A 97 -15.70 13.79 11.04
C GLY A 97 -15.00 12.61 10.36
N SER A 98 -14.82 11.51 11.10
CA SER A 98 -14.21 10.30 10.56
C SER A 98 -15.06 9.61 9.50
N ARG A 99 -16.40 9.63 9.63
CA ARG A 99 -17.30 9.02 8.63
C ARG A 99 -17.20 9.67 7.25
N GLU A 100 -16.98 10.97 7.23
CA GLU A 100 -16.88 11.77 6.00
C GLU A 100 -15.42 11.96 5.55
N GLY A 101 -14.47 11.73 6.47
CA GLY A 101 -13.05 11.85 6.21
C GLY A 101 -12.49 10.68 5.39
N PRO A 102 -11.32 10.87 4.76
CA PRO A 102 -10.67 9.82 4.01
C PRO A 102 -10.14 8.71 4.94
N THR A 103 -10.17 7.48 4.45
CA THR A 103 -9.37 6.37 4.98
C THR A 103 -8.02 6.40 4.29
N SER A 104 -6.93 6.41 5.03
CA SER A 104 -5.58 6.46 4.47
C SER A 104 -4.76 5.21 4.79
N PHE A 105 -3.90 4.84 3.84
CA PHE A 105 -2.93 3.76 3.93
C PHE A 105 -1.58 4.27 3.49
N LYS A 106 -0.53 3.96 4.26
CA LYS A 106 0.87 4.28 3.91
C LYS A 106 1.69 3.01 4.07
N ILE A 107 2.48 2.68 3.06
CA ILE A 107 3.37 1.53 3.10
C ILE A 107 4.78 1.96 2.71
N LEU A 108 5.75 1.57 3.53
CA LEU A 108 7.18 1.72 3.26
C LEU A 108 7.77 0.32 3.06
N PHE A 109 8.43 0.11 1.94
CA PHE A 109 9.01 -1.18 1.59
C PHE A 109 10.30 -1.04 0.81
N GLN A 110 11.11 -2.09 0.84
CA GLN A 110 12.39 -2.18 0.13
C GLN A 110 12.33 -3.20 -1.00
N VAL A 111 12.78 -2.81 -2.19
CA VAL A 111 13.00 -3.69 -3.34
C VAL A 111 14.40 -3.44 -3.89
N GLY A 112 15.25 -4.45 -3.90
CA GLY A 112 16.65 -4.31 -4.30
C GLY A 112 17.32 -3.14 -3.57
N ASP A 113 17.91 -2.22 -4.31
CA ASP A 113 18.60 -1.04 -3.79
C ASP A 113 17.68 0.15 -3.51
N TYR A 114 16.37 0.00 -3.64
CA TYR A 114 15.44 1.12 -3.50
C TYR A 114 14.43 0.90 -2.39
N SER A 115 14.19 1.95 -1.59
CA SER A 115 13.04 2.05 -0.71
C SER A 115 11.93 2.85 -1.39
N TYR A 116 10.71 2.36 -1.27
CA TYR A 116 9.50 2.95 -1.83
C TYR A 116 8.57 3.37 -0.70
N ARG A 117 7.98 4.54 -0.84
CA ARG A 117 6.86 4.99 -0.01
C ARG A 117 5.65 5.16 -0.91
N TYR A 118 4.63 4.36 -0.65
CA TYR A 118 3.35 4.46 -1.31
C TYR A 118 2.28 4.90 -0.32
N ILE A 119 1.50 5.88 -0.70
CA ILE A 119 0.38 6.43 0.09
C ILE A 119 -0.86 6.39 -0.78
N LEU A 120 -1.96 5.92 -0.20
CA LEU A 120 -3.27 5.87 -0.83
C LEU A 120 -4.32 6.37 0.16
N ALA A 121 -5.09 7.38 -0.20
CA ALA A 121 -6.26 7.82 0.54
C ALA A 121 -7.52 7.63 -0.30
N VAL A 122 -8.56 7.14 0.36
CA VAL A 122 -9.86 6.83 -0.25
C VAL A 122 -10.93 7.61 0.47
N SER A 123 -11.75 8.35 -0.26
CA SER A 123 -12.91 9.06 0.26
C SER A 123 -14.13 8.73 -0.58
N GLN A 124 -15.21 8.31 0.06
CA GLN A 124 -16.48 7.96 -0.60
C GLN A 124 -16.32 6.96 -1.79
N GLY A 125 -15.39 6.02 -1.63
CA GLY A 125 -15.11 4.99 -2.64
C GLY A 125 -14.20 5.41 -3.78
N ASN A 126 -13.78 6.68 -3.85
CA ASN A 126 -12.86 7.21 -4.84
C ASN A 126 -11.46 7.39 -4.25
N VAL A 127 -10.43 7.31 -5.09
CA VAL A 127 -9.06 7.64 -4.72
C VAL A 127 -8.93 9.16 -4.64
N SER A 128 -8.84 9.69 -3.41
CA SER A 128 -8.71 11.13 -3.16
C SER A 128 -7.26 11.61 -3.24
N GLU A 129 -6.32 10.79 -2.76
CA GLU A 129 -4.89 11.09 -2.81
C GLU A 129 -4.10 9.82 -3.09
N GLU A 130 -3.03 9.95 -3.86
CA GLU A 130 -2.13 8.84 -4.14
C GLU A 130 -0.72 9.36 -4.43
N TYR A 131 0.28 8.83 -3.71
CA TYR A 131 1.68 9.26 -3.86
C TYR A 131 2.59 8.05 -3.95
N LEU A 132 3.54 8.10 -4.87
CA LEU A 132 4.62 7.13 -4.95
C LEU A 132 5.97 7.83 -5.02
N HIS A 133 6.79 7.60 -4.02
CA HIS A 133 8.14 8.09 -3.94
C HIS A 133 9.14 6.94 -3.87
N ARG A 134 10.33 7.16 -4.43
CA ARG A 134 11.44 6.20 -4.42
C ARG A 134 12.72 6.87 -3.93
N ARG A 135 13.48 6.16 -3.12
CA ARG A 135 14.80 6.58 -2.65
C ARG A 135 15.79 5.45 -2.83
N LYS A 136 16.97 5.75 -3.42
CA LYS A 136 18.06 4.78 -3.45
C LYS A 136 18.66 4.63 -2.06
N SER A 137 18.95 3.39 -1.68
CA SER A 137 19.52 3.04 -0.38
C SER A 137 20.86 3.72 -0.15
N GLY A 138 21.15 4.07 1.10
CA GLY A 138 22.38 4.74 1.50
C GLY A 138 22.30 6.27 1.36
N ARG A 139 22.66 6.85 0.23
CA ARG A 139 22.79 8.30 0.03
C ARG A 139 22.07 8.75 -1.23
N GLY A 140 20.77 8.82 -1.21
CA GLY A 140 20.00 9.29 -2.36
C GLY A 140 18.97 10.33 -1.95
N ALA A 141 18.73 11.32 -2.81
CA ALA A 141 17.55 12.16 -2.71
C ALA A 141 16.30 11.31 -2.98
N THR A 142 15.20 11.63 -2.30
CA THR A 142 13.91 11.02 -2.60
C THR A 142 13.42 11.56 -3.94
N ALA A 143 13.11 10.66 -4.87
CA ALA A 143 12.53 10.99 -6.15
C ALA A 143 11.02 10.75 -6.09
N MET A 144 10.25 11.75 -6.46
CA MET A 144 8.83 11.62 -6.73
C MET A 144 8.67 10.83 -8.03
N LEU A 145 7.88 9.77 -8.01
CA LEU A 145 7.45 9.05 -9.21
C LEU A 145 6.13 9.65 -9.72
N PHE A 146 5.13 9.76 -8.86
CA PHE A 146 3.92 10.52 -9.12
C PHE A 146 3.26 10.99 -7.82
N GLU A 147 2.44 12.03 -7.94
CA GLU A 147 1.56 12.55 -6.90
C GLU A 147 0.19 12.83 -7.51
N ARG A 148 -0.86 12.36 -6.85
CA ARG A 148 -2.26 12.62 -7.18
C ARG A 148 -2.96 13.27 -6.01
N GLU A 149 -3.60 14.39 -6.26
CA GLU A 149 -4.47 15.10 -5.31
C GLU A 149 -5.79 15.41 -6.03
N GLY A 150 -6.86 14.73 -5.60
CA GLY A 150 -8.13 14.78 -6.30
C GLY A 150 -7.99 14.36 -7.77
N GLY A 151 -8.44 15.21 -8.68
CA GLY A 151 -8.32 14.97 -10.13
C GLY A 151 -6.99 15.40 -10.76
N SER A 152 -6.06 15.98 -9.97
CA SER A 152 -4.77 16.46 -10.49
C SER A 152 -3.67 15.41 -10.27
N ILE A 153 -2.96 15.05 -11.34
CA ILE A 153 -1.85 14.11 -11.30
C ILE A 153 -0.57 14.78 -11.81
N LYS A 154 0.47 14.74 -10.97
CA LYS A 154 1.82 15.22 -11.31
C LYS A 154 2.76 14.03 -11.49
N LEU A 155 3.52 14.02 -12.58
CA LEU A 155 4.48 12.97 -12.90
C LEU A 155 5.90 13.41 -12.58
N GLY A 156 6.66 12.53 -11.96
CA GLY A 156 8.09 12.66 -11.83
C GLY A 156 8.81 12.49 -13.17
N ALA A 157 10.03 13.00 -13.27
CA ALA A 157 10.79 13.02 -14.52
C ALA A 157 10.95 11.64 -15.16
N SER A 158 11.05 10.58 -14.36
CA SER A 158 11.22 9.20 -14.84
C SER A 158 9.96 8.62 -15.50
N LEU A 159 8.78 9.11 -15.14
CA LEU A 159 7.48 8.65 -15.67
C LEU A 159 6.91 9.63 -16.70
N ASN A 160 7.44 10.84 -16.81
CA ASN A 160 6.95 11.84 -17.74
C ASN A 160 7.38 11.51 -19.16
N ARG A 161 6.62 10.62 -19.82
CA ARG A 161 6.83 10.19 -21.20
C ARG A 161 5.60 10.46 -22.06
N ARG A 162 5.82 10.58 -23.35
CA ARG A 162 4.72 10.74 -24.31
C ARG A 162 3.76 9.54 -24.24
N GLY A 163 2.47 9.82 -24.10
CA GLY A 163 1.42 8.79 -24.05
C GLY A 163 0.97 8.37 -22.66
N VAL A 164 1.62 8.86 -21.60
CA VAL A 164 1.14 8.65 -20.22
C VAL A 164 0.00 9.64 -19.94
N SER A 165 -1.23 9.11 -19.74
CA SER A 165 -2.39 9.94 -19.41
C SER A 165 -2.41 10.29 -17.93
N THR A 166 -2.77 11.52 -17.62
CA THR A 166 -3.08 12.00 -16.25
C THR A 166 -4.59 12.19 -16.04
N ASN A 167 -5.41 11.83 -17.04
CA ASN A 167 -6.87 11.82 -16.92
C ASN A 167 -7.33 10.37 -16.87
N ILE A 168 -7.68 9.90 -15.68
CA ILE A 168 -8.12 8.53 -15.40
C ILE A 168 -9.37 8.56 -14.53
N ASP A 169 -10.05 7.42 -14.42
CA ASP A 169 -11.19 7.23 -13.53
C ASP A 169 -10.80 7.49 -12.06
N GLU A 170 -11.70 8.12 -11.29
CA GLU A 170 -11.45 8.47 -9.88
C GLU A 170 -11.36 7.24 -8.98
N MET A 171 -11.98 6.13 -9.33
CA MET A 171 -11.90 4.86 -8.61
C MET A 171 -10.63 4.06 -8.95
N MET A 172 -9.93 4.42 -10.03
CA MET A 172 -8.72 3.73 -10.48
C MET A 172 -7.48 4.24 -9.73
N PRO A 173 -6.75 3.41 -8.97
CA PRO A 173 -5.43 3.79 -8.47
C PRO A 173 -4.46 4.05 -9.63
N TYR A 174 -3.70 5.13 -9.54
CA TYR A 174 -2.77 5.51 -10.61
C TYR A 174 -1.60 4.53 -10.73
N LEU A 175 -1.16 3.95 -9.60
CA LEU A 175 -0.20 2.85 -9.61
C LEU A 175 -0.68 1.68 -10.48
N SER A 176 -1.96 1.31 -10.34
CA SER A 176 -2.58 0.24 -11.14
C SER A 176 -2.69 0.63 -12.61
N TYR A 177 -3.13 1.85 -12.89
CA TYR A 177 -3.22 2.39 -14.25
C TYR A 177 -1.85 2.33 -14.96
N LEU A 178 -0.79 2.81 -14.30
CA LEU A 178 0.56 2.80 -14.87
C LEU A 178 1.07 1.38 -15.13
N ALA A 179 0.88 0.48 -14.19
CA ALA A 179 1.33 -0.90 -14.32
C ALA A 179 0.55 -1.72 -15.36
N ILE A 180 -0.69 -1.31 -15.67
CA ILE A 180 -1.52 -1.94 -16.69
C ILE A 180 -1.14 -1.46 -18.10
N ASN A 181 -0.89 -0.16 -18.24
CA ASN A 181 -0.79 0.49 -19.55
C ASN A 181 0.65 0.81 -19.96
N HIS A 182 1.61 0.73 -19.04
CA HIS A 182 3.00 1.13 -19.27
C HIS A 182 3.98 0.17 -18.59
N ASP A 183 5.09 -0.09 -19.28
CA ASP A 183 6.20 -0.91 -18.77
C ASP A 183 7.25 -0.01 -18.09
N PHE A 184 7.03 0.28 -16.83
CA PHE A 184 7.98 0.99 -15.97
C PHE A 184 8.46 0.06 -14.85
N GLU A 185 9.74 -0.29 -14.83
CA GLU A 185 10.34 -1.17 -13.82
C GLU A 185 10.01 -0.74 -12.39
N ALA A 186 10.16 0.57 -12.08
CA ALA A 186 9.85 1.11 -10.75
C ALA A 186 8.36 0.97 -10.36
N ILE A 187 7.45 0.97 -11.31
CA ILE A 187 6.01 0.78 -11.08
C ILE A 187 5.72 -0.70 -10.84
N GLU A 188 6.32 -1.61 -11.61
CA GLU A 188 6.18 -3.04 -11.39
C GLU A 188 6.74 -3.49 -10.04
N GLU A 189 7.92 -2.99 -9.65
CA GLU A 189 8.49 -3.22 -8.33
C GLU A 189 7.56 -2.73 -7.21
N ALA A 190 7.05 -1.49 -7.31
CA ALA A 190 6.14 -0.93 -6.33
C ALA A 190 4.84 -1.71 -6.23
N ARG A 191 4.24 -2.11 -7.36
CA ARG A 191 3.02 -2.90 -7.42
C ARG A 191 3.18 -4.26 -6.75
N VAL A 192 4.22 -5.00 -7.08
CA VAL A 192 4.44 -6.36 -6.55
C VAL A 192 4.60 -6.35 -5.04
N GLU A 193 5.31 -5.39 -4.47
CA GLU A 193 5.50 -5.31 -3.02
C GLU A 193 4.32 -4.67 -2.29
N ALA A 194 3.62 -3.68 -2.88
CA ALA A 194 2.39 -3.11 -2.30
C ALA A 194 1.29 -4.17 -2.13
N ILE A 195 1.28 -5.17 -3.00
CA ILE A 195 0.34 -6.30 -2.94
C ILE A 195 0.79 -7.35 -1.91
N GLY A 196 2.07 -7.37 -1.52
CA GLY A 196 2.61 -8.41 -0.63
C GLY A 196 2.62 -9.81 -1.24
N ALA A 197 2.41 -9.93 -2.56
CA ALA A 197 2.08 -11.16 -3.26
C ALA A 197 3.11 -12.30 -3.12
N LYS A 198 4.36 -11.97 -2.83
CA LYS A 198 5.42 -12.99 -2.67
C LYS A 198 5.65 -13.47 -1.23
N ARG A 199 5.18 -12.73 -0.22
CA ARG A 199 5.55 -13.01 1.18
C ARG A 199 4.38 -13.27 2.12
N MET A 200 3.16 -13.01 1.68
CA MET A 200 1.94 -13.31 2.44
C MET A 200 1.21 -14.53 1.86
N GLN A 201 1.91 -15.62 1.57
CA GLN A 201 1.28 -16.85 1.05
C GLN A 201 0.16 -17.36 1.95
N GLY A 202 0.24 -17.16 3.26
CA GLY A 202 -0.82 -17.50 4.21
C GLY A 202 -2.06 -16.58 4.13
N VAL A 203 -1.87 -15.30 3.84
CA VAL A 203 -2.99 -14.35 3.68
C VAL A 203 -3.64 -14.51 2.32
N ALA A 204 -2.87 -14.76 1.27
CA ALA A 204 -3.39 -15.03 -0.07
C ALA A 204 -4.21 -16.33 -0.13
N ALA A 205 -3.80 -17.37 0.58
CA ALA A 205 -4.57 -18.62 0.69
C ALA A 205 -5.91 -18.41 1.43
N ASN A 206 -5.93 -17.58 2.48
CA ASN A 206 -7.15 -17.23 3.20
C ASN A 206 -8.07 -16.29 2.40
N LEU A 207 -7.52 -15.42 1.55
CA LEU A 207 -8.30 -14.61 0.61
C LEU A 207 -8.97 -15.46 -0.46
N ALA A 208 -8.25 -16.40 -1.07
CA ALA A 208 -8.81 -17.32 -2.06
C ALA A 208 -9.95 -18.18 -1.48
N ALA A 209 -9.78 -18.71 -0.25
CA ALA A 209 -10.78 -19.52 0.43
C ALA A 209 -12.05 -18.76 0.88
N ARG A 210 -12.03 -17.42 0.87
CA ARG A 210 -13.22 -16.59 1.19
C ARG A 210 -13.93 -16.05 -0.04
N MET A 211 -13.38 -16.27 -1.22
CA MET A 211 -13.98 -15.87 -2.51
C MET A 211 -14.67 -17.04 -3.23
N GLU A 212 -14.60 -18.26 -2.68
CA GLU A 212 -15.42 -19.42 -3.02
C GLU A 212 -16.66 -19.49 -2.10
#